data_305b3a2b65d163d3c67156e86dc09338
#
_entry.id   305b3a2b65d163d3c67156e86dc09338
#
_cell.length_a   1.000
_cell.length_b   1.000
_cell.length_c   1.000
_cell.angle_alpha   90.00
_cell.angle_beta   90.00
_cell.angle_gamma   90.00
#
_symmetry.space_group_name_H-M   'P 1'
#
loop_
_entity.id
_entity.type
_entity.pdbx_description
1 polymer ?
#
loop_
_entity_poly.entity_id
_entity_poly.type
_entity_poly.pdbx_seq_one_letter_code
_entity_poly.pdbx_strand_id
1 'polypeptide(L)'
;LELKPGLQGFFDDWSSDQRAFKGVPWGKAMMWIFLVSDTFIFGCFLASYMTVRMSTLEPWPSPSEVFALSFGGAPIPLILIAIMTFVLITSSGTMALAVNYGYRKNKWVTFWLLFATAVLGATFVGMQVFEWSKLIFEEGVRPWGNPMGAAQFGSVFFMVTGFHGFHVSIGVIFLFIFSYKVAMGHLDDQTPGWFTKRGGNYEEIEILGLYWHFVDLVWVFIFAFFYLW
;
A
#
# COMPACT_ATOMS: atom_id res chain seq x y z
N LEU A 1 2.82 -27.31 29.72
CA LEU A 1 3.60 -27.39 28.48
C LEU A 1 4.67 -28.44 28.69
N GLU A 2 4.48 -29.64 28.08
CA GLU A 2 5.57 -30.63 28.01
C GLU A 2 6.57 -30.15 26.98
N LEU A 3 7.78 -29.82 27.45
CA LEU A 3 8.90 -29.48 26.59
C LEU A 3 9.34 -30.73 25.79
N LYS A 4 9.07 -30.76 24.52
CA LYS A 4 9.54 -31.82 23.63
C LYS A 4 11.03 -31.64 23.36
N PRO A 5 11.90 -32.61 23.58
CA PRO A 5 13.33 -32.49 23.37
C PRO A 5 13.69 -32.55 21.88
N GLY A 6 14.76 -31.85 21.49
CA GLY A 6 15.36 -31.89 20.16
C GLY A 6 14.72 -30.98 19.11
N LEU A 7 14.92 -31.29 17.83
CA LEU A 7 14.44 -30.49 16.69
C LEU A 7 12.93 -30.30 16.66
N GLN A 8 12.16 -31.27 17.16
CA GLN A 8 10.71 -31.12 17.27
C GLN A 8 10.30 -30.05 18.27
N GLY A 9 10.96 -29.95 19.42
CA GLY A 9 10.74 -28.87 20.39
C GLY A 9 11.06 -27.49 19.80
N PHE A 10 12.18 -27.40 19.06
CA PHE A 10 12.56 -26.17 18.36
C PHE A 10 11.50 -25.72 17.33
N PHE A 11 10.96 -26.65 16.53
CA PHE A 11 9.89 -26.31 15.57
C PHE A 11 8.55 -26.01 16.26
N ASP A 12 8.24 -26.68 17.38
CA ASP A 12 7.04 -26.41 18.15
C ASP A 12 7.11 -25.02 18.84
N ASP A 13 8.29 -24.59 19.29
CA ASP A 13 8.52 -23.26 19.87
C ASP A 13 8.37 -22.13 18.84
N TRP A 14 8.65 -22.41 17.57
CA TRP A 14 8.40 -21.49 16.45
C TRP A 14 6.97 -21.55 15.93
N SER A 15 6.18 -22.51 16.37
CA SER A 15 4.76 -22.59 16.05
C SER A 15 3.99 -21.54 16.84
N SER A 16 3.16 -20.75 16.15
CA SER A 16 2.34 -19.72 16.78
C SER A 16 1.33 -20.32 17.78
N ASP A 17 1.37 -19.90 19.04
CA ASP A 17 0.32 -20.20 20.00
C ASP A 17 -0.88 -19.27 19.78
N GLN A 18 -1.88 -19.75 19.07
CA GLN A 18 -3.11 -19.00 18.81
C GLN A 18 -3.89 -18.64 20.09
N ARG A 19 -3.63 -19.31 21.23
CA ARG A 19 -4.27 -19.01 22.51
C ARG A 19 -3.71 -17.75 23.17
N ALA A 20 -2.47 -17.39 22.86
CA ALA A 20 -1.81 -16.19 23.40
C ALA A 20 -2.59 -14.90 23.07
N PHE A 21 -3.28 -14.85 21.93
CA PHE A 21 -4.08 -13.71 21.48
C PHE A 21 -5.60 -13.87 21.75
N LYS A 22 -6.00 -14.71 22.72
CA LYS A 22 -7.40 -14.87 23.12
C LYS A 22 -8.38 -15.14 21.95
N GLY A 23 -7.94 -15.92 20.96
CA GLY A 23 -8.76 -16.30 19.82
C GLY A 23 -8.65 -15.35 18.60
N VAL A 24 -7.82 -14.31 18.64
CA VAL A 24 -7.49 -13.53 17.46
C VAL A 24 -6.64 -14.38 16.51
N PRO A 25 -6.96 -14.45 15.20
CA PRO A 25 -6.16 -15.18 14.24
C PRO A 25 -4.72 -14.66 14.20
N TRP A 26 -3.76 -15.57 14.19
CA TRP A 26 -2.33 -15.20 14.20
C TRP A 26 -1.94 -14.29 13.03
N GLY A 27 -2.45 -14.56 11.82
CA GLY A 27 -2.20 -13.73 10.64
C GLY A 27 -2.64 -12.28 10.83
N LYS A 28 -3.77 -12.06 11.50
CA LYS A 28 -4.27 -10.72 11.82
C LYS A 28 -3.36 -10.01 12.84
N ALA A 29 -2.94 -10.71 13.88
CA ALA A 29 -2.02 -10.15 14.88
C ALA A 29 -0.67 -9.77 14.25
N MET A 30 -0.10 -10.65 13.41
CA MET A 30 1.15 -10.38 12.70
C MET A 30 1.02 -9.21 11.72
N MET A 31 -0.12 -9.10 11.01
CA MET A 31 -0.38 -7.96 10.14
C MET A 31 -0.38 -6.65 10.93
N TRP A 32 -1.02 -6.60 12.08
CA TRP A 32 -0.99 -5.41 12.94
C TRP A 32 0.43 -5.03 13.40
N ILE A 33 1.25 -6.00 13.80
CA ILE A 33 2.64 -5.76 14.18
C ILE A 33 3.43 -5.20 12.98
N PHE A 34 3.25 -5.79 11.79
CA PHE A 34 3.86 -5.32 10.56
C PHE A 34 3.46 -3.86 10.25
N LEU A 35 2.16 -3.54 10.27
CA LEU A 35 1.66 -2.19 9.98
C LEU A 35 2.17 -1.15 10.98
N VAL A 36 2.27 -1.50 12.26
CA VAL A 36 2.85 -0.60 13.27
C VAL A 36 4.33 -0.34 12.97
N SER A 37 5.11 -1.38 12.65
CA SER A 37 6.53 -1.20 12.30
C SER A 37 6.70 -0.36 11.04
N ASP A 38 5.86 -0.57 10.03
CA ASP A 38 5.92 0.17 8.76
C ASP A 38 5.47 1.63 8.91
N THR A 39 4.55 1.91 9.83
CA THR A 39 4.19 3.29 10.22
C THR A 39 5.41 4.06 10.73
N PHE A 40 6.28 3.44 11.53
CA PHE A 40 7.51 4.07 11.98
C PHE A 40 8.46 4.35 10.82
N ILE A 41 8.60 3.43 9.88
CA ILE A 41 9.48 3.59 8.70
C ILE A 41 9.00 4.78 7.85
N PHE A 42 7.73 4.83 7.49
CA PHE A 42 7.17 5.96 6.74
C PHE A 42 7.23 7.27 7.53
N GLY A 43 7.00 7.22 8.85
CA GLY A 43 7.16 8.37 9.72
C GLY A 43 8.58 8.93 9.69
N CYS A 44 9.60 8.07 9.72
CA CYS A 44 11.01 8.47 9.56
C CYS A 44 11.28 9.10 8.19
N PHE A 45 10.72 8.55 7.11
CA PHE A 45 10.88 9.12 5.78
C PHE A 45 10.27 10.52 5.67
N LEU A 46 9.05 10.71 6.17
CA LEU A 46 8.40 12.02 6.16
C LEU A 46 9.12 13.03 7.07
N ALA A 47 9.60 12.62 8.24
CA ALA A 47 10.41 13.46 9.12
C ALA A 47 11.74 13.85 8.44
N SER A 48 12.38 12.92 7.74
CA SER A 48 13.59 13.18 6.97
C SER A 48 13.33 14.18 5.84
N TYR A 49 12.22 14.04 5.12
CA TYR A 49 11.79 15.01 4.11
C TYR A 49 11.67 16.41 4.72
N MET A 50 10.98 16.55 5.84
CA MET A 50 10.81 17.84 6.53
C MET A 50 12.15 18.44 6.95
N THR A 51 13.03 17.62 7.54
CA THR A 51 14.35 18.06 7.97
C THR A 51 15.18 18.56 6.79
N VAL A 52 15.23 17.82 5.69
CA VAL A 52 15.94 18.21 4.47
C VAL A 52 15.39 19.50 3.89
N ARG A 53 14.06 19.62 3.79
CA ARG A 53 13.39 20.82 3.27
C ARG A 53 13.69 22.06 4.10
N MET A 54 13.69 21.96 5.43
CA MET A 54 13.95 23.08 6.33
C MET A 54 15.43 23.44 6.43
N SER A 55 16.35 22.50 6.18
CA SER A 55 17.81 22.74 6.28
C SER A 55 18.46 23.18 4.97
N THR A 56 17.76 23.03 3.84
CA THR A 56 18.31 23.40 2.53
C THR A 56 18.22 24.91 2.31
N LEU A 57 19.33 25.52 1.92
CA LEU A 57 19.45 26.96 1.61
C LEU A 57 19.01 27.28 0.18
N GLU A 58 19.01 26.29 -0.70
CA GLU A 58 18.52 26.43 -2.07
C GLU A 58 16.99 26.52 -2.10
N PRO A 59 16.40 27.23 -3.07
CA PRO A 59 14.96 27.32 -3.19
C PRO A 59 14.36 25.94 -3.39
N TRP A 60 13.37 25.61 -2.55
CA TRP A 60 12.62 24.35 -2.68
C TRP A 60 11.62 24.49 -3.83
N PRO A 61 11.60 23.55 -4.79
CA PRO A 61 10.71 23.65 -5.94
C PRO A 61 9.24 23.65 -5.54
N SER A 62 8.43 24.51 -6.18
CA SER A 62 6.99 24.57 -5.91
C SER A 62 6.27 23.35 -6.49
N PRO A 63 5.41 22.64 -5.73
CA PRO A 63 4.69 21.48 -6.25
C PRO A 63 3.82 21.79 -7.47
N SER A 64 3.26 23.00 -7.54
CA SER A 64 2.43 23.45 -8.67
C SER A 64 3.18 23.61 -9.98
N GLU A 65 4.49 23.83 -9.93
CA GLU A 65 5.35 23.93 -11.13
C GLU A 65 5.89 22.56 -11.54
N VAL A 66 6.39 21.80 -10.57
CA VAL A 66 6.99 20.47 -10.81
C VAL A 66 5.98 19.45 -11.33
N PHE A 67 4.74 19.46 -10.81
CA PHE A 67 3.70 18.49 -11.14
C PHE A 67 2.62 19.04 -12.09
N ALA A 68 2.89 20.12 -12.81
CA ALA A 68 1.96 20.65 -13.79
C ALA A 68 1.85 19.73 -15.03
N LEU A 69 0.61 19.39 -15.39
CA LEU A 69 0.29 18.74 -16.67
C LEU A 69 -0.14 19.78 -17.69
N SER A 70 0.52 19.84 -18.84
CA SER A 70 0.06 20.68 -19.96
C SER A 70 -1.05 19.95 -20.71
N PHE A 71 -2.28 20.42 -20.60
CA PHE A 71 -3.39 19.91 -21.40
C PHE A 71 -3.94 21.04 -22.28
N GLY A 72 -3.87 20.86 -23.59
CA GLY A 72 -4.35 21.86 -24.55
C GLY A 72 -3.66 23.22 -24.48
N GLY A 73 -2.39 23.28 -24.01
CA GLY A 73 -1.59 24.51 -23.92
C GLY A 73 -1.76 25.29 -22.60
N ALA A 74 -2.62 24.84 -21.69
CA ALA A 74 -2.74 25.39 -20.34
C ALA A 74 -2.10 24.43 -19.31
N PRO A 75 -1.20 24.90 -18.42
CA PRO A 75 -0.68 24.08 -17.33
C PRO A 75 -1.79 23.88 -16.28
N ILE A 76 -2.18 22.62 -16.06
CA ILE A 76 -3.12 22.27 -14.99
C ILE A 76 -2.30 21.63 -13.89
N PRO A 77 -2.04 22.35 -12.79
CA PRO A 77 -1.26 21.80 -11.68
C PRO A 77 -2.06 20.73 -10.92
N LEU A 78 -1.35 19.70 -10.49
CA LEU A 78 -1.82 18.69 -9.53
C LEU A 78 -3.07 17.85 -9.94
N ILE A 79 -3.59 17.98 -11.18
CA ILE A 79 -4.80 17.26 -11.58
C ILE A 79 -4.58 15.73 -11.61
N LEU A 80 -3.42 15.29 -12.11
CA LEU A 80 -3.08 13.87 -12.15
C LEU A 80 -3.07 13.27 -10.76
N ILE A 81 -2.43 13.97 -9.82
CA ILE A 81 -2.30 13.52 -8.44
C ILE A 81 -3.66 13.48 -7.72
N ALA A 82 -4.52 14.48 -8.00
CA ALA A 82 -5.89 14.48 -7.48
C ALA A 82 -6.69 13.26 -7.97
N ILE A 83 -6.57 12.92 -9.26
CA ILE A 83 -7.19 11.72 -9.83
C ILE A 83 -6.61 10.46 -9.20
N MET A 84 -5.29 10.36 -9.03
CA MET A 84 -4.62 9.24 -8.37
C MET A 84 -5.13 9.04 -6.95
N THR A 85 -5.25 10.12 -6.18
CA THR A 85 -5.78 10.09 -4.81
C THR A 85 -7.24 9.63 -4.80
N PHE A 86 -8.07 10.15 -5.72
CA PHE A 86 -9.47 9.73 -5.83
C PHE A 86 -9.61 8.24 -6.18
N VAL A 87 -8.78 7.73 -7.09
CA VAL A 87 -8.75 6.31 -7.47
C VAL A 87 -8.40 5.43 -6.26
N LEU A 88 -7.40 5.81 -5.45
CA LEU A 88 -7.05 5.07 -4.24
C LEU A 88 -8.16 5.10 -3.20
N ILE A 89 -8.72 6.26 -2.88
CA ILE A 89 -9.85 6.37 -1.91
C ILE A 89 -11.04 5.52 -2.37
N THR A 90 -11.33 5.52 -3.68
CA THR A 90 -12.40 4.66 -4.24
C THR A 90 -12.04 3.18 -4.08
N SER A 91 -10.78 2.80 -4.29
CA SER A 91 -10.30 1.42 -4.10
C SER A 91 -10.40 0.97 -2.65
N SER A 92 -10.16 1.87 -1.71
CA SER A 92 -10.36 1.63 -0.27
C SER A 92 -11.84 1.30 0.04
N GLY A 93 -12.77 2.06 -0.56
CA GLY A 93 -14.21 1.79 -0.43
C GLY A 93 -14.61 0.42 -1.00
N THR A 94 -14.11 0.07 -2.19
CA THR A 94 -14.39 -1.26 -2.78
C THR A 94 -13.79 -2.40 -1.96
N MET A 95 -12.62 -2.19 -1.35
CA MET A 95 -12.00 -3.17 -0.46
C MET A 95 -12.82 -3.38 0.83
N ALA A 96 -13.31 -2.31 1.47
CA ALA A 96 -14.16 -2.41 2.65
C ALA A 96 -15.46 -3.20 2.35
N LEU A 97 -16.07 -2.96 1.18
CA LEU A 97 -17.23 -3.74 0.73
C LEU A 97 -16.85 -5.20 0.48
N ALA A 98 -15.68 -5.49 -0.11
CA ALA A 98 -15.21 -6.85 -0.35
C ALA A 98 -15.09 -7.64 0.96
N VAL A 99 -14.55 -7.04 2.01
CA VAL A 99 -14.48 -7.65 3.35
C VAL A 99 -15.88 -7.92 3.91
N ASN A 100 -16.80 -6.96 3.80
CA ASN A 100 -18.18 -7.10 4.29
C ASN A 100 -18.91 -8.25 3.60
N TYR A 101 -18.84 -8.31 2.26
CA TYR A 101 -19.46 -9.40 1.51
C TYR A 101 -18.74 -10.74 1.67
N GLY A 102 -17.45 -10.73 1.95
CA GLY A 102 -16.69 -11.92 2.36
C GLY A 102 -17.26 -12.54 3.63
N TYR A 103 -17.51 -11.74 4.67
CA TYR A 103 -18.17 -12.22 5.90
C TYR A 103 -19.59 -12.74 5.68
N ARG A 104 -20.31 -12.22 4.67
CA ARG A 104 -21.62 -12.73 4.26
C ARG A 104 -21.54 -13.99 3.37
N LYS A 105 -20.34 -14.50 3.11
CA LYS A 105 -20.09 -15.68 2.25
C LYS A 105 -20.62 -15.52 0.83
N ASN A 106 -20.71 -14.29 0.31
CA ASN A 106 -21.14 -14.04 -1.05
C ASN A 106 -19.93 -14.02 -2.00
N LYS A 107 -19.56 -15.20 -2.49
CA LYS A 107 -18.38 -15.46 -3.32
C LYS A 107 -18.24 -14.51 -4.52
N TRP A 108 -19.29 -14.40 -5.33
CA TRP A 108 -19.22 -13.66 -6.61
C TRP A 108 -19.11 -12.14 -6.40
N VAL A 109 -19.84 -11.59 -5.42
CA VAL A 109 -19.74 -10.17 -5.11
C VAL A 109 -18.36 -9.85 -4.53
N THR A 110 -17.85 -10.68 -3.64
CA THR A 110 -16.50 -10.55 -3.06
C THR A 110 -15.43 -10.61 -4.15
N PHE A 111 -15.55 -11.56 -5.09
CA PHE A 111 -14.64 -11.66 -6.24
C PHE A 111 -14.59 -10.35 -7.05
N TRP A 112 -15.75 -9.85 -7.49
CA TRP A 112 -15.79 -8.66 -8.33
C TRP A 112 -15.31 -7.40 -7.60
N LEU A 113 -15.57 -7.29 -6.31
CA LEU A 113 -15.08 -6.16 -5.50
C LEU A 113 -13.56 -6.22 -5.32
N LEU A 114 -12.98 -7.40 -5.03
CA LEU A 114 -11.52 -7.58 -4.96
C LEU A 114 -10.86 -7.30 -6.31
N PHE A 115 -11.46 -7.81 -7.39
CA PHE A 115 -10.95 -7.57 -8.74
C PHE A 115 -11.00 -6.09 -9.12
N ALA A 116 -12.10 -5.39 -8.80
CA ALA A 116 -12.22 -3.94 -9.01
C ALA A 116 -11.16 -3.18 -8.20
N THR A 117 -10.94 -3.55 -6.93
CA THR A 117 -9.88 -2.96 -6.09
C THR A 117 -8.50 -3.18 -6.71
N ALA A 118 -8.22 -4.38 -7.22
CA ALA A 118 -6.95 -4.70 -7.88
C ALA A 118 -6.74 -3.88 -9.15
N VAL A 119 -7.78 -3.70 -9.97
CA VAL A 119 -7.72 -2.87 -11.19
C VAL A 119 -7.50 -1.40 -10.85
N LEU A 120 -8.20 -0.87 -9.85
CA LEU A 120 -7.99 0.52 -9.40
C LEU A 120 -6.57 0.72 -8.85
N GLY A 121 -6.06 -0.23 -8.06
CA GLY A 121 -4.68 -0.21 -7.58
C GLY A 121 -3.65 -0.27 -8.71
N ALA A 122 -3.85 -1.15 -9.70
CA ALA A 122 -3.00 -1.23 -10.89
C ALA A 122 -3.04 0.06 -11.72
N THR A 123 -4.20 0.71 -11.81
CA THR A 123 -4.36 2.01 -12.48
C THR A 123 -3.55 3.08 -11.77
N PHE A 124 -3.59 3.11 -10.44
CA PHE A 124 -2.76 4.02 -9.63
C PHE A 124 -1.26 3.81 -9.90
N VAL A 125 -0.78 2.56 -9.87
CA VAL A 125 0.63 2.24 -10.17
C VAL A 125 1.00 2.69 -11.58
N GLY A 126 0.12 2.48 -12.57
CA GLY A 126 0.32 2.95 -13.94
C GLY A 126 0.45 4.47 -14.04
N MET A 127 -0.41 5.22 -13.33
CA MET A 127 -0.34 6.68 -13.28
C MET A 127 0.93 7.16 -12.58
N GLN A 128 1.38 6.47 -11.53
CA GLN A 128 2.63 6.79 -10.85
C GLN A 128 3.86 6.59 -11.76
N VAL A 129 3.88 5.50 -12.53
CA VAL A 129 4.93 5.25 -13.52
C VAL A 129 4.92 6.35 -14.61
N PHE A 130 3.74 6.77 -15.04
CA PHE A 130 3.59 7.87 -16.00
C PHE A 130 4.13 9.19 -15.43
N GLU A 131 3.78 9.55 -14.19
CA GLU A 131 4.29 10.74 -13.49
C GLU A 131 5.82 10.71 -13.39
N TRP A 132 6.40 9.59 -12.96
CA TRP A 132 7.84 9.44 -12.87
C TRP A 132 8.52 9.55 -14.23
N SER A 133 7.94 8.96 -15.26
CA SER A 133 8.47 9.05 -16.63
C SER A 133 8.51 10.51 -17.09
N LYS A 134 7.45 11.27 -16.83
CA LYS A 134 7.39 12.69 -17.12
C LYS A 134 8.48 13.48 -16.37
N LEU A 135 8.57 13.29 -15.05
CA LEU A 135 9.57 13.98 -14.22
C LEU A 135 11.00 13.69 -14.67
N ILE A 136 11.32 12.46 -15.04
CA ILE A 136 12.67 12.05 -15.42
C ILE A 136 13.02 12.53 -16.85
N PHE A 137 12.10 12.38 -17.81
CA PHE A 137 12.39 12.62 -19.22
C PHE A 137 12.07 14.05 -19.67
N GLU A 138 11.03 14.68 -19.15
CA GLU A 138 10.62 16.03 -19.55
C GLU A 138 11.20 17.10 -18.63
N GLU A 139 11.08 16.94 -17.31
CA GLU A 139 11.49 17.92 -16.32
C GLU A 139 12.96 17.74 -15.86
N GLY A 140 13.58 16.60 -16.19
CA GLY A 140 14.98 16.31 -15.83
C GLY A 140 15.21 16.06 -14.34
N VAL A 141 14.15 15.91 -13.53
CA VAL A 141 14.24 15.62 -12.11
C VAL A 141 14.64 14.15 -11.93
N ARG A 142 15.79 13.92 -11.29
CA ARG A 142 16.36 12.58 -11.07
C ARG A 142 16.63 12.36 -9.59
N PRO A 143 16.77 11.08 -9.15
CA PRO A 143 17.12 10.79 -7.75
C PRO A 143 18.43 11.44 -7.28
N TRP A 144 19.34 11.76 -8.20
CA TRP A 144 20.66 12.35 -7.93
C TRP A 144 20.81 13.80 -8.39
N GLY A 145 19.76 14.44 -8.86
CA GLY A 145 19.82 15.82 -9.33
C GLY A 145 18.45 16.40 -9.67
N ASN A 146 18.31 17.70 -9.39
CA ASN A 146 17.09 18.44 -9.67
C ASN A 146 17.45 19.77 -10.35
N PRO A 147 17.05 20.04 -11.59
CA PRO A 147 17.33 21.30 -12.29
C PRO A 147 16.45 22.47 -11.80
N MET A 148 15.34 22.19 -11.08
CA MET A 148 14.37 23.21 -10.65
C MET A 148 14.64 23.77 -9.26
N GLY A 149 15.77 23.45 -8.60
CA GLY A 149 16.10 23.90 -7.27
C GLY A 149 16.91 22.89 -6.47
N ALA A 150 16.60 22.71 -5.20
CA ALA A 150 17.34 21.84 -4.31
C ALA A 150 17.51 20.42 -4.86
N ALA A 151 18.76 19.97 -5.03
CA ALA A 151 19.09 18.64 -5.57
C ALA A 151 18.51 17.50 -4.74
N GLN A 152 18.39 17.71 -3.42
CA GLN A 152 17.84 16.73 -2.47
C GLN A 152 16.35 16.44 -2.67
N PHE A 153 15.59 17.35 -3.32
CA PHE A 153 14.18 17.12 -3.60
C PHE A 153 13.95 15.82 -4.38
N GLY A 154 14.70 15.61 -5.48
CA GLY A 154 14.59 14.40 -6.29
C GLY A 154 14.88 13.13 -5.47
N SER A 155 15.97 13.14 -4.70
CA SER A 155 16.36 11.98 -3.87
C SER A 155 15.26 11.58 -2.89
N VAL A 156 14.74 12.55 -2.14
CA VAL A 156 13.73 12.26 -1.10
C VAL A 156 12.38 11.90 -1.74
N PHE A 157 11.99 12.60 -2.80
CA PHE A 157 10.75 12.32 -3.52
C PHE A 157 10.73 10.89 -4.08
N PHE A 158 11.74 10.50 -4.86
CA PHE A 158 11.78 9.15 -5.44
C PHE A 158 11.96 8.06 -4.38
N MET A 159 12.65 8.34 -3.28
CA MET A 159 12.79 7.38 -2.18
C MET A 159 11.45 7.10 -1.50
N VAL A 160 10.72 8.15 -1.11
CA VAL A 160 9.45 7.99 -0.37
C VAL A 160 8.36 7.44 -1.28
N THR A 161 8.16 8.04 -2.47
CA THR A 161 7.13 7.59 -3.40
C THR A 161 7.45 6.22 -4.00
N GLY A 162 8.75 5.89 -4.18
CA GLY A 162 9.19 4.57 -4.65
C GLY A 162 8.96 3.48 -3.62
N PHE A 163 9.28 3.73 -2.36
CA PHE A 163 9.02 2.78 -1.29
C PHE A 163 7.52 2.54 -1.11
N HIS A 164 6.71 3.62 -1.19
CA HIS A 164 5.25 3.50 -1.20
C HIS A 164 4.75 2.72 -2.43
N GLY A 165 5.20 3.07 -3.63
CA GLY A 165 4.81 2.40 -4.87
C GLY A 165 5.15 0.92 -4.89
N PHE A 166 6.25 0.52 -4.25
CA PHE A 166 6.60 -0.88 -4.03
C PHE A 166 5.55 -1.59 -3.15
N HIS A 167 5.12 -0.96 -2.05
CA HIS A 167 4.06 -1.51 -1.19
C HIS A 167 2.72 -1.63 -1.93
N VAL A 168 2.32 -0.60 -2.70
CA VAL A 168 1.11 -0.66 -3.53
C VAL A 168 1.20 -1.82 -4.53
N SER A 169 2.35 -1.98 -5.20
CA SER A 169 2.54 -3.04 -6.21
C SER A 169 2.43 -4.44 -5.61
N ILE A 170 3.01 -4.67 -4.43
CA ILE A 170 2.84 -5.92 -3.68
C ILE A 170 1.36 -6.13 -3.34
N GLY A 171 0.69 -5.10 -2.84
CA GLY A 171 -0.75 -5.17 -2.52
C GLY A 171 -1.60 -5.54 -3.72
N VAL A 172 -1.34 -4.95 -4.88
CA VAL A 172 -2.04 -5.27 -6.14
C VAL A 172 -1.83 -6.73 -6.55
N ILE A 173 -0.61 -7.24 -6.43
CA ILE A 173 -0.32 -8.66 -6.72
C ILE A 173 -1.14 -9.57 -5.80
N PHE A 174 -1.15 -9.29 -4.50
CA PHE A 174 -1.95 -10.06 -3.55
C PHE A 174 -3.45 -9.95 -3.82
N LEU A 175 -3.97 -8.77 -4.18
CA LEU A 175 -5.38 -8.60 -4.55
C LEU A 175 -5.77 -9.48 -5.74
N PHE A 176 -4.93 -9.59 -6.78
CA PHE A 176 -5.18 -10.50 -7.89
C PHE A 176 -5.14 -11.98 -7.46
N ILE A 177 -4.15 -12.37 -6.64
CA ILE A 177 -4.05 -13.73 -6.12
C ILE A 177 -5.28 -14.10 -5.30
N PHE A 178 -5.72 -13.22 -4.39
CA PHE A 178 -6.90 -13.48 -3.56
C PHE A 178 -8.20 -13.44 -4.34
N SER A 179 -8.31 -12.55 -5.33
CA SER A 179 -9.44 -12.56 -6.27
C SER A 179 -9.54 -13.92 -6.98
N TYR A 180 -8.43 -14.45 -7.48
CA TYR A 180 -8.38 -15.77 -8.09
C TYR A 180 -8.74 -16.90 -7.09
N LYS A 181 -8.21 -16.87 -5.86
CA LYS A 181 -8.55 -17.84 -4.80
C LYS A 181 -10.05 -17.85 -4.50
N VAL A 182 -10.67 -16.66 -4.40
CA VAL A 182 -12.12 -16.53 -4.21
C VAL A 182 -12.90 -17.14 -5.39
N ALA A 183 -12.50 -16.84 -6.63
CA ALA A 183 -13.15 -17.37 -7.83
C ALA A 183 -13.10 -18.90 -7.87
N MET A 184 -11.99 -19.51 -7.49
CA MET A 184 -11.81 -20.95 -7.44
C MET A 184 -12.47 -21.62 -6.22
N GLY A 185 -13.03 -20.86 -5.28
CA GLY A 185 -13.66 -21.40 -4.07
C GLY A 185 -12.68 -21.91 -3.01
N HIS A 186 -11.41 -21.49 -3.08
CA HIS A 186 -10.41 -21.92 -2.10
C HIS A 186 -10.62 -21.34 -0.70
N LEU A 187 -11.52 -20.39 -0.54
CA LEU A 187 -11.91 -19.82 0.76
C LEU A 187 -13.24 -20.39 1.29
N ASP A 188 -13.84 -21.35 0.60
CA ASP A 188 -15.05 -22.01 1.05
C ASP A 188 -14.78 -22.98 2.22
N ASP A 189 -15.81 -23.37 2.95
CA ASP A 189 -15.79 -24.00 4.29
C ASP A 189 -14.86 -25.23 4.48
N GLN A 190 -14.28 -25.79 3.42
CA GLN A 190 -13.54 -27.06 3.47
C GLN A 190 -12.02 -26.92 3.27
N THR A 191 -11.51 -25.74 2.90
CA THR A 191 -10.09 -25.57 2.61
C THR A 191 -9.39 -24.73 3.68
N PRO A 192 -8.24 -25.20 4.26
CA PRO A 192 -7.47 -24.40 5.20
C PRO A 192 -6.89 -23.17 4.47
N GLY A 193 -6.97 -22.00 5.09
CA GLY A 193 -6.38 -20.77 4.58
C GLY A 193 -4.85 -20.77 4.64
N TRP A 194 -4.22 -19.88 3.87
CA TRP A 194 -2.76 -19.72 3.89
C TRP A 194 -2.24 -19.13 5.20
N PHE A 195 -2.96 -18.16 5.75
CA PHE A 195 -2.58 -17.44 6.97
C PHE A 195 -3.35 -17.89 8.19
N THR A 196 -4.40 -18.71 8.01
CA THR A 196 -5.20 -19.25 9.11
C THR A 196 -5.42 -20.75 8.89
N LYS A 197 -5.36 -21.54 9.97
CA LYS A 197 -5.69 -22.96 9.91
C LYS A 197 -7.22 -23.21 9.94
N ARG A 198 -8.03 -22.15 10.03
CA ARG A 198 -9.49 -22.22 10.04
C ARG A 198 -10.01 -22.23 8.61
N GLY A 199 -10.54 -23.34 8.16
CA GLY A 199 -11.26 -23.41 6.89
C GLY A 199 -12.56 -22.60 6.93
N GLY A 200 -12.98 -22.08 5.79
CA GLY A 200 -14.26 -21.43 5.62
C GLY A 200 -14.38 -20.00 6.15
N ASN A 201 -13.28 -19.37 6.48
CA ASN A 201 -13.25 -18.00 6.95
C ASN A 201 -12.60 -17.09 5.92
N TYR A 202 -13.31 -16.05 5.51
CA TYR A 202 -12.79 -14.97 4.68
C TYR A 202 -11.87 -14.02 5.48
N GLU A 203 -11.26 -14.48 6.58
CA GLU A 203 -10.31 -13.72 7.42
C GLU A 203 -9.08 -13.26 6.64
N GLU A 204 -8.65 -14.02 5.63
CA GLU A 204 -7.53 -13.64 4.77
C GLU A 204 -7.82 -12.37 3.98
N ILE A 205 -9.08 -12.16 3.57
CA ILE A 205 -9.51 -10.93 2.86
C ILE A 205 -9.49 -9.74 3.83
N GLU A 206 -9.87 -9.94 5.08
CA GLU A 206 -9.77 -8.89 6.10
C GLU A 206 -8.31 -8.50 6.37
N ILE A 207 -7.40 -9.48 6.47
CA ILE A 207 -5.97 -9.23 6.65
C ILE A 207 -5.40 -8.43 5.47
N LEU A 208 -5.77 -8.80 4.25
CA LEU A 208 -5.39 -8.05 3.05
C LEU A 208 -6.02 -6.64 3.04
N GLY A 209 -7.26 -6.51 3.52
CA GLY A 209 -7.94 -5.23 3.65
C GLY A 209 -7.23 -4.29 4.63
N LEU A 210 -6.76 -4.78 5.77
CA LEU A 210 -5.95 -4.00 6.72
C LEU A 210 -4.69 -3.45 6.05
N TYR A 211 -3.98 -4.29 5.29
CA TYR A 211 -2.81 -3.88 4.54
C TYR A 211 -3.14 -2.81 3.50
N TRP A 212 -4.19 -3.00 2.70
CA TRP A 212 -4.59 -2.07 1.64
C TRP A 212 -5.00 -0.71 2.18
N HIS A 213 -5.82 -0.67 3.25
CA HIS A 213 -6.20 0.58 3.91
C HIS A 213 -5.01 1.33 4.50
N PHE A 214 -4.03 0.61 5.03
CA PHE A 214 -2.79 1.23 5.51
C PHE A 214 -2.02 1.90 4.37
N VAL A 215 -1.84 1.20 3.25
CA VAL A 215 -1.15 1.75 2.07
C VAL A 215 -1.86 3.00 1.55
N ASP A 216 -3.20 2.98 1.47
CA ASP A 216 -4.00 4.15 1.10
C ASP A 216 -3.82 5.33 2.08
N LEU A 217 -3.79 5.03 3.38
CA LEU A 217 -3.56 6.05 4.41
C LEU A 217 -2.18 6.71 4.27
N VAL A 218 -1.15 5.92 4.02
CA VAL A 218 0.22 6.43 3.80
C VAL A 218 0.25 7.36 2.58
N TRP A 219 -0.48 7.04 1.50
CA TRP A 219 -0.58 7.91 0.33
C TRP A 219 -1.15 9.28 0.67
N VAL A 220 -2.18 9.36 1.51
CA VAL A 220 -2.77 10.64 1.93
C VAL A 220 -1.73 11.53 2.63
N PHE A 221 -0.86 10.96 3.45
CA PHE A 221 0.25 11.69 4.06
C PHE A 221 1.30 12.12 3.01
N ILE A 222 1.71 11.23 2.11
CA ILE A 222 2.64 11.57 1.02
C ILE A 222 2.06 12.70 0.18
N PHE A 223 0.78 12.61 -0.19
CA PHE A 223 0.08 13.65 -0.93
C PHE A 223 0.10 14.99 -0.21
N ALA A 224 -0.21 15.01 1.09
CA ALA A 224 -0.21 16.24 1.87
C ALA A 224 1.19 16.89 1.95
N PHE A 225 2.23 16.10 2.16
CA PHE A 225 3.59 16.60 2.38
C PHE A 225 4.32 17.01 1.09
N PHE A 226 4.14 16.29 -0.01
CA PHE A 226 4.88 16.54 -1.24
C PHE A 226 4.12 17.41 -2.26
N TYR A 227 2.79 17.38 -2.24
CA TYR A 227 1.99 18.03 -3.28
C TYR A 227 1.15 19.21 -2.79
N LEU A 228 0.78 19.25 -1.50
CA LEU A 228 0.00 20.36 -0.96
C LEU A 228 0.84 21.38 -0.16
N TRP A 229 1.99 20.98 0.29
CA TRP A 229 2.87 21.82 1.12
C TRP A 229 4.30 21.90 0.54
#